data_e292ecabb583e115903456d82c0ea492
#
_entry.id   e292ecabb583e115903456d82c0ea492
#
_cell.length_a   1.000
_cell.length_b   1.000
_cell.length_c   1.000
_cell.angle_alpha   90.00
_cell.angle_beta   90.00
_cell.angle_gamma   90.00
#
_symmetry.space_group_name_H-M   'P 1'
#
loop_
_entity.id
_entity.type
_entity.pdbx_description
1 polymer ?
#
loop_
_entity_poly.entity_id
_entity_poly.type
_entity_poly.pdbx_seq_one_letter_code
_entity_poly.pdbx_strand_id
1 'polypeptide(L)'
;MTGNDWLKYSNQGATRNDPLDPALIGAMSFLGDMGITMDVISGGQEAAGEGGARTGSVRHDHGGAGDVDFYKDGRKLDWNNPADMPILVQIIQTAKANGVTGIGAGDDYMGAGRFHVGFGNPGVWGAGGKGANAPAWLVAAYNGAPAGKVPSPGNATPWQPQGQQNALAGPFGVQGQSAQNTLAQQPQFQWTDMRSDPAMFMNRRNSLAMG
;
A
#
# COMPACT_ATOMS: atom_id res chain seq x y z
N MET A 1 -2.03 18.49 -21.33
CA MET A 1 -3.14 17.54 -21.25
C MET A 1 -4.18 18.15 -20.32
N THR A 2 -5.35 18.49 -20.82
CA THR A 2 -6.42 19.14 -20.03
C THR A 2 -7.46 18.07 -19.75
N GLY A 3 -7.46 17.51 -18.57
CA GLY A 3 -8.43 16.54 -18.13
C GLY A 3 -7.78 15.35 -17.41
N ASN A 4 -8.57 14.47 -16.84
CA ASN A 4 -8.11 13.28 -16.11
C ASN A 4 -7.68 12.13 -17.06
N ASP A 5 -6.99 12.43 -18.16
CA ASP A 5 -6.54 11.43 -19.14
C ASP A 5 -5.57 10.38 -18.52
N TRP A 6 -5.02 10.70 -17.36
CA TRP A 6 -4.18 9.79 -16.57
C TRP A 6 -4.98 8.78 -15.75
N LEU A 7 -6.29 8.95 -15.56
CA LEU A 7 -7.15 8.08 -14.77
C LEU A 7 -8.13 7.34 -15.67
N LYS A 8 -8.15 6.01 -15.56
CA LYS A 8 -9.04 5.13 -16.29
C LYS A 8 -9.69 4.14 -15.35
N TYR A 9 -10.89 3.72 -15.64
CA TYR A 9 -11.63 2.68 -14.92
C TYR A 9 -11.94 1.51 -15.87
N SER A 10 -11.25 0.40 -15.69
CA SER A 10 -11.57 -0.87 -16.37
C SER A 10 -12.50 -1.74 -15.54
N ASN A 11 -12.37 -1.66 -14.21
CA ASN A 11 -13.11 -2.42 -13.20
C ASN A 11 -13.18 -3.95 -13.43
N GLN A 12 -12.64 -4.47 -14.49
CA GLN A 12 -12.49 -5.87 -14.92
C GLN A 12 -13.54 -6.85 -14.36
N GLY A 13 -14.82 -6.42 -14.26
CA GLY A 13 -15.90 -7.21 -13.66
C GLY A 13 -15.85 -7.31 -12.14
N ALA A 14 -15.08 -6.47 -11.47
CA ALA A 14 -14.99 -6.43 -10.02
C ALA A 14 -16.34 -6.03 -9.39
N THR A 15 -16.64 -6.59 -8.22
CA THR A 15 -17.78 -6.18 -7.39
C THR A 15 -17.60 -4.73 -6.92
N ARG A 16 -16.35 -4.33 -6.64
CA ARG A 16 -15.97 -2.95 -6.29
C ARG A 16 -15.81 -2.13 -7.56
N ASN A 17 -16.87 -1.51 -8.01
CA ASN A 17 -16.90 -0.73 -9.26
C ASN A 17 -17.33 0.73 -9.09
N ASP A 18 -17.49 1.20 -7.85
CA ASP A 18 -17.73 2.61 -7.57
C ASP A 18 -16.46 3.43 -7.81
N PRO A 19 -16.59 4.73 -8.11
CA PRO A 19 -15.46 5.62 -8.28
C PRO A 19 -14.55 5.67 -7.04
N LEU A 20 -13.30 6.06 -7.25
CA LEU A 20 -12.39 6.40 -6.14
C LEU A 20 -12.83 7.71 -5.48
N ASP A 21 -12.53 7.84 -4.20
CA ASP A 21 -12.70 9.09 -3.46
C ASP A 21 -11.95 10.24 -4.16
N PRO A 22 -12.59 11.42 -4.36
CA PRO A 22 -11.92 12.58 -4.95
C PRO A 22 -10.62 12.97 -4.27
N ALA A 23 -10.47 12.75 -2.96
CA ALA A 23 -9.23 13.00 -2.26
C ALA A 23 -8.12 12.04 -2.67
N LEU A 24 -8.46 10.75 -2.92
CA LEU A 24 -7.50 9.78 -3.43
C LEU A 24 -7.10 10.11 -4.87
N ILE A 25 -8.07 10.49 -5.72
CA ILE A 25 -7.80 10.96 -7.08
C ILE A 25 -6.85 12.16 -7.03
N GLY A 26 -7.13 13.16 -6.15
CA GLY A 26 -6.25 14.31 -5.97
C GLY A 26 -4.84 13.95 -5.54
N ALA A 27 -4.70 13.01 -4.58
CA ALA A 27 -3.39 12.55 -4.10
C ALA A 27 -2.57 11.84 -5.19
N MET A 28 -3.23 11.23 -6.18
CA MET A 28 -2.59 10.51 -7.29
C MET A 28 -2.46 11.36 -8.58
N SER A 29 -2.92 12.62 -8.60
CA SER A 29 -2.96 13.46 -9.81
C SER A 29 -1.58 13.74 -10.43
N PHE A 30 -0.50 13.65 -9.66
CA PHE A 30 0.89 13.79 -10.13
C PHE A 30 1.26 12.78 -11.24
N LEU A 31 0.51 11.68 -11.36
CA LEU A 31 0.72 10.68 -12.41
C LEU A 31 0.55 11.29 -13.80
N GLY A 32 -0.36 12.26 -13.96
CA GLY A 32 -0.52 13.01 -15.21
C GLY A 32 0.75 13.72 -15.64
N ASP A 33 1.44 14.38 -14.70
CA ASP A 33 2.71 15.07 -14.96
C ASP A 33 3.85 14.10 -15.29
N MET A 34 3.76 12.86 -14.80
CA MET A 34 4.71 11.79 -15.12
C MET A 34 4.42 11.09 -16.46
N GLY A 35 3.31 11.42 -17.12
CA GLY A 35 2.84 10.72 -18.32
C GLY A 35 2.44 9.27 -18.04
N ILE A 36 1.90 9.01 -16.84
CA ILE A 36 1.49 7.69 -16.39
C ILE A 36 -0.04 7.64 -16.33
N THR A 37 -0.61 6.59 -16.87
CA THR A 37 -2.03 6.27 -16.71
C THR A 37 -2.21 5.29 -15.56
N MET A 38 -3.13 5.60 -14.64
CA MET A 38 -3.62 4.69 -13.60
C MET A 38 -4.93 4.08 -14.07
N ASP A 39 -4.95 2.77 -14.25
CA ASP A 39 -6.16 2.01 -14.59
C ASP A 39 -6.70 1.34 -13.32
N VAL A 40 -7.89 1.75 -12.91
CA VAL A 40 -8.58 1.19 -11.75
C VAL A 40 -9.25 -0.12 -12.15
N ILE A 41 -8.75 -1.21 -11.59
CA ILE A 41 -9.23 -2.57 -11.87
C ILE A 41 -10.34 -2.96 -10.89
N SER A 42 -10.28 -2.43 -9.68
CA SER A 42 -11.27 -2.61 -8.62
C SER A 42 -11.28 -1.34 -7.76
N GLY A 43 -12.36 -0.62 -7.81
CA GLY A 43 -12.52 0.70 -7.19
C GLY A 43 -13.19 0.67 -5.83
N GLY A 44 -14.13 1.58 -5.62
CA GLY A 44 -14.92 1.74 -4.42
C GLY A 44 -16.06 0.73 -4.28
N GLN A 45 -16.62 0.70 -3.10
CA GLN A 45 -17.84 -0.02 -2.74
C GLN A 45 -18.56 0.72 -1.61
N GLU A 46 -19.85 0.42 -1.41
CA GLU A 46 -20.59 0.90 -0.25
C GLU A 46 -20.03 0.36 1.07
N ALA A 47 -20.16 1.10 2.16
CA ALA A 47 -19.78 0.63 3.47
C ALA A 47 -20.75 -0.44 4.02
N ALA A 48 -20.35 -1.14 5.07
CA ALA A 48 -21.18 -2.16 5.68
C ALA A 48 -22.47 -1.53 6.26
N GLY A 49 -23.61 -2.05 5.80
CA GLY A 49 -24.94 -1.58 6.22
C GLY A 49 -25.56 -0.50 5.32
N GLU A 50 -24.86 -0.05 4.29
CA GLU A 50 -25.40 0.94 3.32
C GLU A 50 -26.09 0.28 2.12
N GLY A 51 -26.03 -1.05 2.03
CA GLY A 51 -26.55 -1.83 0.90
C GLY A 51 -25.48 -2.12 -0.15
N GLY A 52 -25.92 -2.67 -1.29
CA GLY A 52 -24.99 -3.00 -2.37
C GLY A 52 -24.16 -4.26 -2.14
N ALA A 53 -23.46 -4.67 -3.20
CA ALA A 53 -22.56 -5.81 -3.17
C ALA A 53 -21.21 -5.39 -2.56
N ARG A 54 -20.71 -6.21 -1.63
CA ARG A 54 -19.44 -5.96 -0.95
C ARG A 54 -18.51 -7.15 -1.04
N THR A 55 -17.20 -6.87 -1.10
CA THR A 55 -16.17 -7.91 -1.04
C THR A 55 -14.87 -7.36 -0.45
N GLY A 56 -14.13 -8.21 0.25
CA GLY A 56 -12.77 -7.93 0.71
C GLY A 56 -12.68 -6.79 1.72
N SER A 57 -11.68 -5.95 1.53
CA SER A 57 -11.25 -4.95 2.51
C SER A 57 -12.19 -3.75 2.63
N VAL A 58 -12.44 -3.31 3.86
CA VAL A 58 -13.13 -2.04 4.18
C VAL A 58 -12.37 -0.79 3.69
N ARG A 59 -11.11 -0.93 3.26
CA ARG A 59 -10.34 0.20 2.70
C ARG A 59 -10.96 0.75 1.42
N HIS A 60 -11.72 -0.09 0.69
CA HIS A 60 -12.42 0.30 -0.53
C HIS A 60 -13.77 1.00 -0.28
N ASP A 61 -14.22 1.05 0.97
CA ASP A 61 -15.48 1.71 1.29
C ASP A 61 -15.40 3.18 0.89
N HIS A 62 -16.45 3.66 0.19
CA HIS A 62 -16.55 5.03 -0.37
C HIS A 62 -15.38 5.41 -1.29
N GLY A 63 -14.73 4.44 -1.94
CA GLY A 63 -13.62 4.72 -2.84
C GLY A 63 -12.30 5.08 -2.14
N GLY A 64 -12.19 4.85 -0.83
CA GLY A 64 -10.99 5.15 -0.05
C GLY A 64 -9.74 4.37 -0.47
N ALA A 65 -9.89 3.37 -1.35
CA ALA A 65 -8.79 2.63 -1.97
C ALA A 65 -9.19 2.10 -3.34
N GLY A 66 -8.17 1.77 -4.15
CA GLY A 66 -8.30 1.09 -5.44
C GLY A 66 -7.22 0.04 -5.65
N ASP A 67 -7.59 -1.02 -6.38
CA ASP A 67 -6.64 -1.94 -6.96
C ASP A 67 -6.36 -1.45 -8.38
N VAL A 68 -5.11 -1.15 -8.70
CA VAL A 68 -4.73 -0.39 -9.89
C VAL A 68 -3.56 -0.99 -10.62
N ASP A 69 -3.54 -0.79 -11.94
CA ASP A 69 -2.39 -1.01 -12.80
C ASP A 69 -1.86 0.34 -13.31
N PHE A 70 -0.54 0.50 -13.36
CA PHE A 70 0.08 1.70 -13.93
C PHE A 70 0.62 1.44 -15.32
N TYR A 71 0.39 2.38 -16.23
CA TYR A 71 0.85 2.30 -17.62
C TYR A 71 1.68 3.51 -17.98
N LYS A 72 2.77 3.27 -18.71
CA LYS A 72 3.57 4.32 -19.36
C LYS A 72 3.74 3.97 -20.84
N ASP A 73 3.45 4.94 -21.70
CA ASP A 73 3.53 4.76 -23.16
C ASP A 73 2.73 3.53 -23.67
N GLY A 74 1.55 3.28 -23.07
CA GLY A 74 0.67 2.17 -23.39
C GLY A 74 1.08 0.80 -22.85
N ARG A 75 2.23 0.70 -22.17
CA ARG A 75 2.73 -0.54 -21.56
C ARG A 75 2.50 -0.53 -20.05
N LYS A 76 1.99 -1.63 -19.50
CA LYS A 76 1.88 -1.85 -18.06
C LYS A 76 3.27 -1.86 -17.42
N LEU A 77 3.44 -1.12 -16.33
CA LEU A 77 4.66 -1.16 -15.51
C LEU A 77 4.67 -2.43 -14.67
N ASP A 78 5.85 -3.02 -14.53
CA ASP A 78 6.06 -4.26 -13.79
C ASP A 78 7.35 -4.16 -12.97
N TRP A 79 7.26 -4.41 -11.66
CA TRP A 79 8.44 -4.41 -10.79
C TRP A 79 9.46 -5.49 -11.14
N ASN A 80 9.07 -6.56 -11.85
CA ASN A 80 10.01 -7.57 -12.36
C ASN A 80 10.84 -7.07 -13.57
N ASN A 81 10.46 -5.90 -14.13
CA ASN A 81 11.27 -5.21 -15.13
C ASN A 81 12.16 -4.16 -14.44
N PRO A 82 13.51 -4.34 -14.43
CA PRO A 82 14.42 -3.39 -13.78
C PRO A 82 14.30 -1.94 -14.29
N ALA A 83 13.89 -1.75 -15.55
CA ALA A 83 13.71 -0.41 -16.12
C ALA A 83 12.48 0.32 -15.53
N ASP A 84 11.51 -0.40 -14.99
CA ASP A 84 10.29 0.19 -14.40
C ASP A 84 10.46 0.53 -12.92
N MET A 85 11.39 -0.12 -12.23
CA MET A 85 11.60 0.08 -10.80
C MET A 85 11.81 1.54 -10.39
N PRO A 86 12.64 2.35 -11.08
CA PRO A 86 12.80 3.76 -10.72
C PRO A 86 11.48 4.54 -10.78
N ILE A 87 10.64 4.24 -11.77
CA ILE A 87 9.35 4.88 -11.96
C ILE A 87 8.38 4.46 -10.84
N LEU A 88 8.32 3.16 -10.53
CA LEU A 88 7.46 2.62 -9.47
C LEU A 88 7.86 3.15 -8.10
N VAL A 89 9.16 3.25 -7.80
CA VAL A 89 9.66 3.86 -6.57
C VAL A 89 9.22 5.32 -6.47
N GLN A 90 9.34 6.09 -7.55
CA GLN A 90 8.88 7.47 -7.58
C GLN A 90 7.36 7.58 -7.35
N ILE A 91 6.57 6.71 -7.97
CA ILE A 91 5.10 6.66 -7.75
C ILE A 91 4.81 6.44 -6.27
N ILE A 92 5.41 5.42 -5.64
CA ILE A 92 5.19 5.06 -4.24
C ILE A 92 5.54 6.22 -3.30
N GLN A 93 6.70 6.83 -3.51
CA GLN A 93 7.17 7.92 -2.66
C GLN A 93 6.33 9.19 -2.81
N THR A 94 5.94 9.54 -4.03
CA THR A 94 5.11 10.72 -4.29
C THR A 94 3.69 10.49 -3.77
N ALA A 95 3.11 9.31 -4.00
CA ALA A 95 1.79 8.95 -3.46
C ALA A 95 1.77 9.08 -1.93
N LYS A 96 2.79 8.53 -1.25
CA LYS A 96 2.93 8.65 0.20
C LYS A 96 3.07 10.12 0.64
N ALA A 97 3.89 10.91 -0.04
CA ALA A 97 4.06 12.35 0.26
C ALA A 97 2.75 13.14 0.09
N ASN A 98 1.88 12.72 -0.82
CA ASN A 98 0.57 13.30 -1.06
C ASN A 98 -0.56 12.72 -0.16
N GLY A 99 -0.21 11.89 0.83
CA GLY A 99 -1.16 11.41 1.84
C GLY A 99 -1.74 10.01 1.58
N VAL A 100 -1.33 9.27 0.55
CA VAL A 100 -1.63 7.84 0.43
C VAL A 100 -0.92 7.11 1.55
N THR A 101 -1.67 6.43 2.40
CA THR A 101 -1.13 5.81 3.62
C THR A 101 -0.86 4.33 3.46
N GLY A 102 -1.56 3.65 2.55
CA GLY A 102 -1.49 2.20 2.41
C GLY A 102 -1.19 1.76 0.98
N ILE A 103 -0.17 0.92 0.81
CA ILE A 103 0.20 0.36 -0.50
C ILE A 103 0.44 -1.14 -0.36
N GLY A 104 -0.26 -1.93 -1.17
CA GLY A 104 -0.08 -3.37 -1.28
C GLY A 104 0.45 -3.76 -2.66
N ALA A 105 1.40 -4.70 -2.73
CA ALA A 105 1.91 -5.28 -3.96
C ALA A 105 2.58 -6.63 -3.71
N GLY A 106 2.81 -7.40 -4.76
CA GLY A 106 3.51 -8.68 -4.72
C GLY A 106 2.93 -9.66 -5.72
N ASP A 107 3.79 -10.50 -6.31
CA ASP A 107 3.38 -11.48 -7.32
C ASP A 107 2.39 -12.50 -6.75
N ASP A 108 2.55 -12.85 -5.47
CA ASP A 108 1.72 -13.78 -4.70
C ASP A 108 0.51 -13.11 -4.00
N TYR A 109 0.33 -11.81 -4.21
CA TYR A 109 -0.78 -11.02 -3.64
C TYR A 109 -1.82 -10.63 -4.70
N MET A 110 -1.42 -9.91 -5.73
CA MET A 110 -2.33 -9.40 -6.77
C MET A 110 -1.83 -9.67 -8.19
N GLY A 111 -0.68 -10.34 -8.31
CA GLY A 111 0.02 -10.55 -9.57
C GLY A 111 0.90 -9.36 -9.96
N ALA A 112 1.84 -9.62 -10.89
CA ALA A 112 2.86 -8.68 -11.30
C ALA A 112 2.28 -7.34 -11.78
N GLY A 113 2.86 -6.25 -11.31
CA GLY A 113 2.53 -4.89 -11.72
C GLY A 113 1.19 -4.36 -11.22
N ARG A 114 0.47 -5.08 -10.34
CA ARG A 114 -0.79 -4.60 -9.75
C ARG A 114 -0.60 -4.16 -8.31
N PHE A 115 -1.13 -2.98 -8.00
CA PHE A 115 -1.03 -2.35 -6.69
C PHE A 115 -2.40 -2.16 -6.06
N HIS A 116 -2.46 -2.31 -4.75
CA HIS A 116 -3.45 -1.64 -3.94
C HIS A 116 -2.92 -0.29 -3.51
N VAL A 117 -3.69 0.77 -3.69
CA VAL A 117 -3.35 2.12 -3.21
C VAL A 117 -4.54 2.72 -2.48
N GLY A 118 -4.32 3.40 -1.34
CA GLY A 118 -5.44 4.01 -0.63
C GLY A 118 -5.09 4.61 0.71
N PHE A 119 -6.15 5.02 1.40
CA PHE A 119 -6.11 5.58 2.74
C PHE A 119 -6.30 4.50 3.81
N GLY A 120 -6.28 4.90 5.07
CA GLY A 120 -6.46 4.06 6.26
C GLY A 120 -5.16 3.89 7.05
N ASN A 121 -5.00 2.78 7.76
CA ASN A 121 -3.80 2.55 8.57
C ASN A 121 -2.54 2.56 7.70
N PRO A 122 -1.51 3.37 8.06
CA PRO A 122 -0.28 3.45 7.27
C PRO A 122 0.47 2.12 7.22
N GLY A 123 1.05 1.83 6.06
CA GLY A 123 1.90 0.66 5.88
C GLY A 123 1.90 0.09 4.48
N VAL A 124 2.72 -0.94 4.31
CA VAL A 124 2.79 -1.76 3.10
C VAL A 124 2.53 -3.21 3.42
N TRP A 125 2.06 -3.97 2.44
CA TRP A 125 1.76 -5.39 2.61
C TRP A 125 1.89 -6.16 1.29
N GLY A 126 1.96 -7.48 1.42
CA GLY A 126 1.97 -8.45 0.31
C GLY A 126 0.93 -9.54 0.54
N ALA A 127 1.27 -10.78 0.27
CA ALA A 127 0.39 -11.95 0.35
C ALA A 127 -0.47 -11.99 1.62
N GLY A 128 -1.76 -12.25 1.42
CA GLY A 128 -2.75 -12.31 2.50
C GLY A 128 -3.00 -10.96 3.18
N GLY A 129 -2.61 -9.84 2.58
CA GLY A 129 -2.77 -8.51 3.17
C GLY A 129 -1.88 -8.26 4.40
N LYS A 130 -0.81 -9.02 4.57
CA LYS A 130 0.06 -8.98 5.75
C LYS A 130 1.31 -8.14 5.50
N GLY A 131 1.63 -7.23 6.42
CA GLY A 131 2.86 -6.41 6.36
C GLY A 131 4.14 -7.25 6.37
N ALA A 132 4.15 -8.37 7.11
CA ALA A 132 5.29 -9.29 7.12
C ALA A 132 5.57 -9.95 5.76
N ASN A 133 4.59 -9.96 4.86
CA ASN A 133 4.72 -10.49 3.51
C ASN A 133 4.94 -9.38 2.46
N ALA A 134 5.11 -8.13 2.89
CA ALA A 134 5.44 -7.05 1.98
C ALA A 134 6.78 -7.32 1.28
N PRO A 135 6.86 -7.20 -0.05
CA PRO A 135 8.12 -7.34 -0.75
C PRO A 135 9.17 -6.33 -0.24
N ALA A 136 10.41 -6.78 -0.10
CA ALA A 136 11.49 -5.93 0.46
C ALA A 136 11.69 -4.64 -0.36
N TRP A 137 11.52 -4.69 -1.68
CA TRP A 137 11.57 -3.52 -2.55
C TRP A 137 10.48 -2.51 -2.23
N LEU A 138 9.24 -2.98 -1.95
CA LEU A 138 8.12 -2.12 -1.61
C LEU A 138 8.34 -1.44 -0.25
N VAL A 139 8.83 -2.19 0.74
CA VAL A 139 9.19 -1.66 2.06
C VAL A 139 10.26 -0.57 1.92
N ALA A 140 11.32 -0.84 1.15
CA ALA A 140 12.40 0.13 0.91
C ALA A 140 11.89 1.39 0.21
N ALA A 141 11.10 1.25 -0.86
CA ALA A 141 10.51 2.37 -1.59
C ALA A 141 9.61 3.22 -0.69
N TYR A 142 8.70 2.59 0.06
CA TYR A 142 7.80 3.27 0.99
C TYR A 142 8.55 4.02 2.11
N ASN A 143 9.71 3.53 2.52
CA ASN A 143 10.57 4.17 3.52
C ASN A 143 11.53 5.21 2.93
N GLY A 144 11.41 5.54 1.64
CA GLY A 144 12.15 6.62 1.01
C GLY A 144 13.55 6.23 0.49
N ALA A 145 13.83 4.92 0.33
CA ALA A 145 15.10 4.51 -0.27
C ALA A 145 15.19 5.01 -1.73
N PRO A 146 16.35 5.57 -2.15
CA PRO A 146 16.55 5.92 -3.55
C PRO A 146 16.39 4.69 -4.47
N ALA A 147 15.90 4.88 -5.69
CA ALA A 147 15.59 3.78 -6.61
C ALA A 147 16.77 2.80 -6.80
N GLY A 148 18.00 3.29 -6.90
CA GLY A 148 19.20 2.45 -7.01
C GLY A 148 19.62 1.71 -5.73
N LYS A 149 18.92 1.90 -4.62
CA LYS A 149 19.11 1.21 -3.34
C LYS A 149 17.94 0.30 -2.96
N VAL A 150 16.92 0.27 -3.78
CA VAL A 150 15.78 -0.63 -3.60
C VAL A 150 16.17 -2.04 -4.05
N PRO A 151 15.94 -3.09 -3.24
CA PRO A 151 16.25 -4.47 -3.63
C PRO A 151 15.48 -4.88 -4.90
N SER A 152 16.12 -5.67 -5.76
CA SER A 152 15.42 -6.27 -6.91
C SER A 152 14.39 -7.30 -6.44
N PRO A 153 13.21 -7.39 -7.06
CA PRO A 153 12.15 -8.34 -6.66
C PRO A 153 12.58 -9.80 -6.62
N GLY A 154 13.48 -10.24 -7.52
CA GLY A 154 14.00 -11.61 -7.56
C GLY A 154 15.03 -11.98 -6.47
N ASN A 155 15.45 -11.02 -5.64
CA ASN A 155 16.44 -11.24 -4.56
C ASN A 155 15.80 -11.13 -3.16
N ALA A 156 14.54 -11.48 -3.03
CA ALA A 156 13.83 -11.39 -1.76
C ALA A 156 14.35 -12.41 -0.74
N THR A 157 15.40 -12.06 0.01
CA THR A 157 15.45 -12.51 1.41
C THR A 157 14.25 -11.88 2.12
N PRO A 158 13.48 -12.66 2.89
CA PRO A 158 12.37 -12.12 3.68
C PRO A 158 12.87 -10.91 4.50
N TRP A 159 12.12 -9.82 4.48
CA TRP A 159 12.45 -8.62 5.26
C TRP A 159 12.66 -9.01 6.72
N GLN A 160 13.87 -8.81 7.24
CA GLN A 160 14.19 -8.92 8.66
C GLN A 160 14.22 -7.50 9.22
N PRO A 161 13.52 -7.21 10.33
CA PRO A 161 13.63 -5.92 11.03
C PRO A 161 15.09 -5.61 11.33
N GLN A 162 15.60 -4.47 10.90
CA GLN A 162 17.01 -4.04 11.09
C GLN A 162 17.41 -3.80 12.56
N GLY A 163 16.74 -4.39 13.52
CA GLY A 163 17.06 -4.28 14.96
C GLY A 163 17.89 -5.45 15.54
N GLN A 164 18.15 -6.52 14.79
CA GLN A 164 18.80 -7.72 15.33
C GLN A 164 20.16 -8.10 14.72
N GLN A 165 20.73 -7.31 13.81
CA GLN A 165 22.00 -7.67 13.18
C GLN A 165 23.27 -7.17 13.90
N ASN A 166 23.19 -6.50 15.06
CA ASN A 166 24.37 -6.00 15.77
C ASN A 166 24.70 -6.72 17.09
N ALA A 167 24.26 -7.96 17.27
CA ALA A 167 24.50 -8.67 18.53
C ALA A 167 25.39 -9.92 18.44
N LEU A 168 26.15 -10.14 17.35
CA LEU A 168 27.11 -11.28 17.31
C LEU A 168 28.35 -10.96 16.47
N ALA A 169 29.19 -10.03 16.97
CA ALA A 169 30.61 -10.00 16.60
C ALA A 169 31.41 -9.31 17.72
N GLY A 170 31.53 -9.95 18.84
CA GLY A 170 32.53 -9.63 19.87
C GLY A 170 33.43 -10.83 20.05
N PRO A 171 34.78 -10.65 20.17
CA PRO A 171 35.74 -11.74 20.26
C PRO A 171 35.94 -12.19 21.70
N PHE A 172 35.03 -12.97 22.27
CA PHE A 172 35.31 -13.80 23.43
C PHE A 172 34.30 -14.94 23.53
N GLY A 173 34.77 -16.16 23.29
CA GLY A 173 34.01 -17.37 23.54
C GLY A 173 33.77 -17.58 25.02
N VAL A 174 32.54 -17.87 25.40
CA VAL A 174 32.16 -18.63 26.59
C VAL A 174 31.05 -19.58 26.24
N GLN A 175 31.28 -20.85 26.54
CA GLN A 175 30.32 -21.96 26.36
C GLN A 175 29.14 -21.84 27.31
N GLY A 176 27.97 -22.16 26.81
CA GLY A 176 26.91 -22.89 27.51
C GLY A 176 26.09 -22.08 28.48
N GLN A 177 24.85 -21.83 28.07
CA GLN A 177 23.66 -22.25 28.84
C GLN A 177 22.40 -21.95 28.01
N SER A 178 21.58 -22.97 27.82
CA SER A 178 20.26 -22.91 27.22
C SER A 178 19.35 -22.02 28.09
N ALA A 179 19.09 -20.80 27.62
CA ALA A 179 18.03 -19.97 28.15
C ALA A 179 16.76 -20.24 27.31
N GLN A 180 15.78 -20.84 27.95
CA GLN A 180 14.44 -20.98 27.44
C GLN A 180 13.86 -19.59 27.16
N ASN A 181 13.60 -19.31 25.90
CA ASN A 181 13.04 -18.06 25.43
C ASN A 181 11.57 -17.99 25.85
N THR A 182 11.28 -17.24 26.91
CA THR A 182 9.92 -16.84 27.25
C THR A 182 9.48 -15.85 26.18
N LEU A 183 8.66 -16.31 25.25
CA LEU A 183 7.96 -15.46 24.28
C LEU A 183 7.08 -14.47 25.04
N ALA A 184 7.58 -13.25 25.23
CA ALA A 184 6.74 -12.13 25.60
C ALA A 184 5.69 -11.95 24.49
N GLN A 185 4.44 -12.22 24.84
CA GLN A 185 3.29 -12.03 23.97
C GLN A 185 3.21 -10.55 23.62
N GLN A 186 3.49 -10.23 22.37
CA GLN A 186 3.06 -8.96 21.81
C GLN A 186 1.54 -9.00 21.72
N PRO A 187 0.83 -7.93 22.10
CA PRO A 187 -0.62 -7.91 21.99
C PRO A 187 -1.02 -8.10 20.53
N GLN A 188 -1.72 -9.19 20.28
CA GLN A 188 -2.36 -9.44 18.99
C GLN A 188 -3.46 -8.42 18.83
N PHE A 189 -3.29 -7.49 17.90
CA PHE A 189 -4.32 -6.53 17.53
C PHE A 189 -5.47 -7.29 16.87
N GLN A 190 -6.56 -7.50 17.62
CA GLN A 190 -7.75 -8.15 17.08
C GLN A 190 -8.62 -7.10 16.39
N TRP A 191 -9.08 -7.40 15.19
CA TRP A 191 -9.91 -6.56 14.32
C TRP A 191 -11.31 -6.23 14.88
N THR A 192 -11.64 -6.67 16.09
CA THR A 192 -12.94 -6.47 16.72
C THR A 192 -13.11 -5.12 17.42
N ASP A 193 -12.03 -4.35 17.66
CA ASP A 193 -12.11 -3.15 18.50
C ASP A 193 -12.41 -1.84 17.75
N MET A 194 -12.57 -1.87 16.44
CA MET A 194 -12.86 -0.67 15.63
C MET A 194 -14.35 -0.41 15.37
N ARG A 195 -15.27 -1.12 16.05
CA ARG A 195 -16.72 -0.96 15.83
C ARG A 195 -17.43 0.03 16.73
N SER A 196 -16.76 0.71 17.65
CA SER A 196 -17.45 1.43 18.74
C SER A 196 -17.07 2.89 18.99
N ASP A 197 -16.38 3.57 18.08
CA ASP A 197 -16.16 5.01 18.27
C ASP A 197 -16.65 5.86 17.09
N PRO A 198 -17.93 6.31 17.13
CA PRO A 198 -18.48 7.24 16.14
C PRO A 198 -17.86 8.65 16.19
N ALA A 199 -17.09 8.98 17.22
CA ALA A 199 -16.61 10.34 17.45
C ALA A 199 -15.47 10.78 16.52
N MET A 200 -14.76 9.83 15.89
CA MET A 200 -13.66 10.17 14.96
C MET A 200 -14.12 10.71 13.61
N PHE A 201 -15.38 10.50 13.22
CA PHE A 201 -15.90 10.96 11.92
C PHE A 201 -16.51 12.37 11.94
N MET A 202 -16.81 12.94 13.11
CA MET A 202 -17.51 14.25 13.20
C MET A 202 -16.60 15.47 13.15
N ASN A 203 -15.28 15.34 13.27
CA ASN A 203 -14.39 16.50 13.44
C ASN A 203 -13.83 17.09 12.13
N ARG A 204 -14.23 16.59 10.94
CA ARG A 204 -13.79 17.14 9.64
C ARG A 204 -14.83 18.00 8.90
N ARG A 205 -16.08 18.09 9.40
CA ARG A 205 -17.12 18.88 8.71
C ARG A 205 -17.26 20.33 9.17
N ASN A 206 -16.59 20.75 10.25
CA ASN A 206 -16.76 22.10 10.80
C ASN A 206 -15.63 23.11 10.48
N SER A 207 -14.71 22.79 9.56
CA SER A 207 -13.62 23.70 9.22
C SER A 207 -13.80 24.47 7.90
N LEU A 208 -14.93 24.36 7.21
CA LEU A 208 -15.19 25.03 5.93
C LEU A 208 -16.41 25.97 5.92
N ALA A 209 -16.87 26.39 7.09
CA ALA A 209 -17.94 27.37 7.19
C ALA A 209 -17.53 28.51 8.13
N MET A 210 -16.58 29.35 7.73
CA MET A 210 -16.42 30.76 8.13
C MET A 210 -15.19 31.34 7.41
N GLY A 211 -15.43 32.16 6.39
CA GLY A 211 -14.43 32.94 5.68
C GLY A 211 -14.85 33.26 4.29
#